data_4cea7ccc2272fa54964ac93282e9b105
#
_entry.id   4cea7ccc2272fa54964ac93282e9b105
#
_cell.length_a   1.000
_cell.length_b   1.000
_cell.length_c   1.000
_cell.angle_alpha   90.00
_cell.angle_beta   90.00
_cell.angle_gamma   90.00
#
_symmetry.space_group_name_H-M   'P 1'
#
loop_
_entity.id
_entity.type
_entity.pdbx_description
1 polymer ?
#
loop_
_entity_poly.entity_id
_entity_poly.type
_entity_poly.pdbx_seq_one_letter_code
_entity_poly.pdbx_strand_id
1 'polypeptide(L)'
;MTQNKKTILYIDLCGRLPYNTIISVAERVTDGEILWNDTTLTPYLFYRFAEDDMWDYVKPYLRPMDSMSPEEMQEHKDLYYQAPIYRSNGNAYRDVRKLETLHIDWLNSRHFDHRGLIEAGLALKATDEMYKEDCYD
;
A
#
# COMPACT_ATOMS: atom_id res chain seq x y z
N MET A 1 -3.02 -8.31 -18.42
CA MET A 1 -2.38 -7.17 -17.73
C MET A 1 -1.05 -6.86 -18.40
N THR A 2 -0.72 -5.60 -18.60
CA THR A 2 0.56 -5.20 -19.18
C THR A 2 1.70 -5.46 -18.20
N GLN A 3 2.92 -5.61 -18.72
CA GLN A 3 4.11 -5.80 -17.88
C GLN A 3 4.31 -4.62 -16.94
N ASN A 4 4.02 -3.40 -17.40
CA ASN A 4 4.14 -2.19 -16.58
C ASN A 4 3.21 -2.23 -15.37
N LYS A 5 1.96 -2.64 -15.56
CA LYS A 5 0.98 -2.77 -14.48
C LYS A 5 1.37 -3.86 -13.49
N LYS A 6 1.90 -4.99 -13.98
CA LYS A 6 2.41 -6.06 -13.12
C LYS A 6 3.54 -5.57 -12.23
N THR A 7 4.47 -4.82 -12.81
CA THR A 7 5.62 -4.26 -12.06
C THR A 7 5.16 -3.29 -10.98
N ILE A 8 4.21 -2.40 -11.31
CA ILE A 8 3.68 -1.44 -10.33
C ILE A 8 2.99 -2.18 -9.18
N LEU A 9 2.17 -3.17 -9.48
CA LEU A 9 1.48 -3.96 -8.46
C LEU A 9 2.48 -4.73 -7.58
N TYR A 10 3.49 -5.33 -8.19
CA TYR A 10 4.57 -6.03 -7.47
C TYR A 10 5.25 -5.10 -6.46
N ILE A 11 5.67 -3.91 -6.91
CA ILE A 11 6.35 -2.93 -6.07
C ILE A 11 5.43 -2.48 -4.93
N ASP A 12 4.17 -2.19 -5.24
CA ASP A 12 3.22 -1.73 -4.24
C ASP A 12 2.98 -2.77 -3.15
N LEU A 13 2.67 -4.00 -3.54
CA LEU A 13 2.41 -5.08 -2.59
C LEU A 13 3.66 -5.40 -1.75
N CYS A 14 4.84 -5.35 -2.35
CA CYS A 14 6.09 -5.56 -1.63
C CYS A 14 6.24 -4.56 -0.47
N GLY A 15 5.93 -3.29 -0.70
CA GLY A 15 6.01 -2.26 0.33
C GLY A 15 4.95 -2.39 1.41
N ARG A 16 3.89 -3.14 1.17
CA ARG A 16 2.78 -3.30 2.12
C ARG A 16 2.86 -4.58 2.95
N LEU A 17 3.87 -5.43 2.69
CA LEU A 17 4.00 -6.71 3.40
C LEU A 17 3.96 -6.61 4.92
N PRO A 18 4.61 -5.62 5.58
CA PRO A 18 4.63 -5.55 7.05
C PRO A 18 3.31 -5.11 7.67
N TYR A 19 2.32 -4.64 6.90
CA TYR A 19 1.22 -3.84 7.43
C TYR A 19 -0.15 -4.50 7.40
N ASN A 20 -0.22 -5.82 7.26
CA ASN A 20 -1.49 -6.58 7.26
C ASN A 20 -2.51 -6.06 6.25
N THR A 21 -2.07 -5.70 5.06
CA THR A 21 -2.95 -5.22 4.00
C THR A 21 -3.93 -6.31 3.59
N ILE A 22 -5.21 -5.97 3.48
CA ILE A 22 -6.24 -6.89 3.02
C ILE A 22 -6.21 -6.93 1.49
N ILE A 23 -6.22 -8.12 0.94
CA ILE A 23 -6.24 -8.34 -0.51
C ILE A 23 -7.43 -9.20 -0.89
N SER A 24 -7.89 -9.03 -2.12
CA SER A 24 -8.86 -9.91 -2.74
C SER A 24 -8.13 -10.79 -3.75
N VAL A 25 -8.30 -12.10 -3.63
CA VAL A 25 -7.64 -13.08 -4.49
C VAL A 25 -8.69 -13.87 -5.23
N ALA A 26 -8.53 -14.01 -6.55
CA ALA A 26 -9.42 -14.80 -7.37
C ALA A 26 -8.98 -16.26 -7.36
N GLU A 27 -9.92 -17.15 -7.03
CA GLU A 27 -9.69 -18.58 -7.07
C GLU A 27 -10.62 -19.23 -8.09
N ARG A 28 -10.11 -20.23 -8.80
CA ARG A 28 -10.91 -20.98 -9.74
C ARG A 28 -11.62 -22.10 -8.99
N VAL A 29 -12.95 -22.13 -9.06
CA VAL A 29 -13.74 -23.23 -8.49
C VAL A 29 -14.06 -24.26 -9.55
N THR A 30 -14.62 -25.41 -9.11
CA THR A 30 -14.79 -26.66 -9.88
C THR A 30 -15.54 -26.49 -11.21
N ASP A 31 -16.40 -25.45 -11.34
CA ASP A 31 -17.22 -25.21 -12.53
C ASP A 31 -16.64 -24.17 -13.50
N GLY A 32 -15.37 -23.79 -13.31
CA GLY A 32 -14.74 -22.75 -14.12
C GLY A 32 -15.10 -21.34 -13.70
N GLU A 33 -15.93 -21.19 -12.66
CA GLU A 33 -16.25 -19.89 -12.09
C GLU A 33 -15.06 -19.34 -11.32
N ILE A 34 -14.93 -18.01 -11.30
CA ILE A 34 -13.90 -17.31 -10.53
C ILE A 34 -14.56 -16.72 -9.29
N LEU A 35 -14.08 -17.12 -8.12
CA LEU A 35 -14.52 -16.54 -6.85
C LEU A 35 -13.40 -15.67 -6.29
N TRP A 36 -13.77 -14.46 -5.86
CA TRP A 36 -12.86 -13.54 -5.19
C TRP A 36 -13.05 -13.66 -3.69
N ASN A 37 -11.98 -13.96 -2.98
CA ASN A 37 -11.96 -14.08 -1.52
C ASN A 37 -10.98 -13.08 -0.91
N ASP A 38 -11.38 -12.51 0.21
CA ASP A 38 -10.55 -11.56 0.94
C ASP A 38 -9.66 -12.30 1.93
N THR A 39 -8.41 -11.88 2.01
CA THR A 39 -7.45 -12.42 2.97
C THR A 39 -6.40 -11.34 3.27
N THR A 40 -5.54 -11.61 4.25
CA THR A 40 -4.44 -10.70 4.57
C THR A 40 -3.22 -11.07 3.75
N LEU A 41 -2.55 -10.06 3.19
CA LEU A 41 -1.30 -10.26 2.47
C LEU A 41 -0.20 -10.72 3.42
N THR A 42 0.44 -11.82 3.08
CA THR A 42 1.58 -12.39 3.82
C THR A 42 2.77 -12.56 2.89
N PRO A 43 4.00 -12.66 3.42
CA PRO A 43 5.18 -12.95 2.59
C PRO A 43 5.02 -14.23 1.78
N TYR A 44 4.39 -15.25 2.33
CA TYR A 44 4.15 -16.51 1.63
C TYR A 44 3.24 -16.31 0.41
N LEU A 45 2.12 -15.59 0.58
CA LEU A 45 1.21 -15.31 -0.52
C LEU A 45 1.87 -14.45 -1.59
N PHE A 46 2.62 -13.43 -1.17
CA PHE A 46 3.35 -12.57 -2.10
C PHE A 46 4.30 -13.39 -2.97
N TYR A 47 5.06 -14.29 -2.34
CA TYR A 47 5.97 -15.19 -3.05
C TYR A 47 5.23 -16.03 -4.08
N ARG A 48 4.09 -16.61 -3.69
CA ARG A 48 3.26 -17.41 -4.58
C ARG A 48 2.75 -16.60 -5.79
N PHE A 49 2.29 -15.38 -5.55
CA PHE A 49 1.83 -14.51 -6.64
C PHE A 49 2.95 -14.21 -7.63
N ALA A 50 4.15 -13.97 -7.14
CA ALA A 50 5.31 -13.69 -7.99
C ALA A 50 5.75 -14.93 -8.78
N GLU A 51 5.82 -16.10 -8.13
CA GLU A 51 6.23 -17.35 -8.75
C GLU A 51 5.27 -17.78 -9.86
N ASP A 52 3.96 -17.66 -9.62
CA ASP A 52 2.93 -18.16 -10.54
C ASP A 52 2.37 -17.08 -11.45
N ASP A 53 2.95 -15.88 -11.46
CA ASP A 53 2.50 -14.73 -12.26
C ASP A 53 0.99 -14.47 -12.09
N MET A 54 0.54 -14.37 -10.84
CA MET A 54 -0.88 -14.26 -10.49
C MET A 54 -1.40 -12.82 -10.39
N TRP A 55 -0.72 -11.85 -11.00
CA TRP A 55 -1.04 -10.42 -10.81
C TRP A 55 -2.42 -10.03 -11.33
N ASP A 56 -2.98 -10.76 -12.29
CA ASP A 56 -4.35 -10.54 -12.76
C ASP A 56 -5.42 -11.01 -11.75
N TYR A 57 -5.02 -11.78 -10.75
CA TYR A 57 -5.92 -12.45 -9.81
C TYR A 57 -5.80 -11.92 -8.38
N VAL A 58 -5.12 -10.78 -8.20
CA VAL A 58 -4.88 -10.19 -6.89
C VAL A 58 -5.15 -8.69 -6.96
N LYS A 59 -5.95 -8.18 -6.01
CA LYS A 59 -6.18 -6.73 -5.86
C LYS A 59 -6.13 -6.36 -4.40
N PRO A 60 -5.26 -5.42 -4.00
CA PRO A 60 -5.29 -4.93 -2.62
C PRO A 60 -6.50 -4.02 -2.39
N TYR A 61 -6.98 -4.00 -1.16
CA TYR A 61 -7.94 -2.99 -0.71
C TYR A 61 -7.18 -1.80 -0.18
N LEU A 62 -7.36 -0.65 -0.78
CA LEU A 62 -6.64 0.56 -0.42
C LEU A 62 -7.60 1.71 -0.13
N ARG A 63 -7.13 2.64 0.69
CA ARG A 63 -7.89 3.85 1.04
C ARG A 63 -7.51 4.96 0.06
N PRO A 64 -8.49 5.66 -0.54
CA PRO A 64 -8.18 6.82 -1.38
C PRO A 64 -7.42 7.88 -0.59
N MET A 65 -6.50 8.58 -1.25
CA MET A 65 -5.71 9.64 -0.59
C MET A 65 -6.59 10.74 -0.01
N ASP A 66 -7.71 11.04 -0.65
CA ASP A 66 -8.66 12.05 -0.18
C ASP A 66 -9.53 11.58 1.00
N SER A 67 -9.38 10.35 1.45
CA SER A 67 -10.10 9.81 2.60
C SER A 67 -9.39 10.05 3.94
N MET A 68 -8.25 10.73 3.94
CA MET A 68 -7.54 11.05 5.18
C MET A 68 -8.42 11.84 6.15
N SER A 69 -8.44 11.42 7.41
CA SER A 69 -9.05 12.21 8.46
C SER A 69 -8.22 13.46 8.76
N PRO A 70 -8.78 14.47 9.44
CA PRO A 70 -7.99 15.64 9.86
C PRO A 70 -6.79 15.26 10.73
N GLU A 71 -6.93 14.27 11.60
CA GLU A 71 -5.85 13.76 12.44
C GLU A 71 -4.74 13.12 11.60
N GLU A 72 -5.13 12.34 10.60
CA GLU A 72 -4.18 11.71 9.68
C GLU A 72 -3.45 12.73 8.82
N MET A 73 -4.16 13.77 8.36
CA MET A 73 -3.52 14.87 7.62
C MET A 73 -2.47 15.57 8.47
N GLN A 74 -2.74 15.76 9.75
CA GLN A 74 -1.78 16.37 10.67
C GLN A 74 -0.58 15.46 10.91
N GLU A 75 -0.80 14.16 11.15
CA GLU A 75 0.28 13.19 11.29
C GLU A 75 1.19 13.18 10.06
N HIS A 76 0.58 13.19 8.88
CA HIS A 76 1.30 13.18 7.62
C HIS A 76 2.19 14.42 7.46
N LYS A 77 1.67 15.59 7.82
CA LYS A 77 2.44 16.83 7.81
C LYS A 77 3.59 16.80 8.81
N ASP A 78 3.34 16.23 10.00
CA ASP A 78 4.32 16.19 11.10
C ASP A 78 5.51 15.27 10.80
N LEU A 79 5.39 14.37 9.83
CA LEU A 79 6.50 13.52 9.40
C LEU A 79 7.71 14.33 8.94
N TYR A 80 7.47 15.53 8.38
CA TYR A 80 8.54 16.42 7.98
C TYR A 80 9.54 16.68 9.12
N TYR A 81 9.04 16.83 10.34
CA TYR A 81 9.86 17.14 11.50
C TYR A 81 10.60 15.93 12.06
N GLN A 82 10.30 14.73 11.59
CA GLN A 82 11.00 13.50 11.99
C GLN A 82 12.22 13.21 11.13
N ALA A 83 12.34 13.86 9.96
CA ALA A 83 13.49 13.67 9.09
C ALA A 83 14.73 14.31 9.73
N PRO A 84 15.90 13.64 9.69
CA PRO A 84 17.13 14.21 10.23
C PRO A 84 17.53 15.51 9.56
N ILE A 85 18.13 16.41 10.33
CA ILE A 85 18.70 17.66 9.82
C ILE A 85 20.21 17.47 9.70
N TYR A 86 20.76 17.83 8.56
CA TYR A 86 22.22 17.94 8.40
C TYR A 86 22.59 19.37 8.04
N ARG A 87 23.85 19.73 8.33
CA ARG A 87 24.34 21.08 8.11
C ARG A 87 25.51 21.05 7.12
N SER A 88 25.49 21.98 6.18
CA SER A 88 26.55 22.13 5.19
C SER A 88 26.67 23.60 4.82
N ASN A 89 27.89 24.14 4.82
CA ASN A 89 28.18 25.51 4.45
C ASN A 89 27.37 26.56 5.23
N GLY A 90 27.12 26.31 6.51
CA GLY A 90 26.32 27.21 7.35
C GLY A 90 24.82 27.11 7.19
N ASN A 91 24.35 26.25 6.30
CA ASN A 91 22.92 26.02 6.08
C ASN A 91 22.45 24.71 6.70
N ALA A 92 21.19 24.67 7.11
CA ALA A 92 20.55 23.46 7.64
C ALA A 92 19.58 22.91 6.60
N TYR A 93 19.62 21.59 6.41
CA TYR A 93 18.78 20.90 5.41
C TYR A 93 18.10 19.70 6.06
N ARG A 94 16.84 19.44 5.68
CA ARG A 94 16.18 18.17 5.98
C ARG A 94 16.73 17.10 5.03
N ASP A 95 16.88 15.88 5.56
CA ASP A 95 17.25 14.73 4.72
C ASP A 95 16.05 14.32 3.86
N VAL A 96 16.05 14.71 2.58
CA VAL A 96 14.94 14.48 1.65
C VAL A 96 14.69 13.00 1.43
N ARG A 97 15.73 12.18 1.36
CA ARG A 97 15.57 10.73 1.16
C ARG A 97 14.90 10.07 2.35
N LYS A 98 15.30 10.45 3.56
CA LYS A 98 14.66 9.97 4.78
C LYS A 98 13.22 10.44 4.86
N LEU A 99 12.95 11.68 4.46
CA LEU A 99 11.60 12.24 4.44
C LEU A 99 10.69 11.46 3.49
N GLU A 100 11.16 11.17 2.28
CA GLU A 100 10.40 10.37 1.31
C GLU A 100 10.10 8.98 1.84
N THR A 101 11.09 8.32 2.46
CA THR A 101 10.91 7.00 3.07
C THR A 101 9.86 7.03 4.18
N LEU A 102 9.94 8.04 5.07
CA LEU A 102 8.96 8.19 6.15
C LEU A 102 7.54 8.35 5.61
N HIS A 103 7.37 9.17 4.56
CA HIS A 103 6.06 9.40 3.95
C HIS A 103 5.50 8.12 3.31
N ILE A 104 6.31 7.42 2.53
CA ILE A 104 5.88 6.19 1.85
C ILE A 104 5.56 5.10 2.88
N ASP A 105 6.41 4.91 3.88
CA ASP A 105 6.17 3.92 4.93
C ASP A 105 4.88 4.23 5.69
N TRP A 106 4.65 5.51 6.02
CA TRP A 106 3.43 5.93 6.70
C TRP A 106 2.20 5.67 5.85
N LEU A 107 2.23 6.04 4.56
CA LEU A 107 1.12 5.82 3.64
C LEU A 107 0.80 4.33 3.49
N ASN A 108 1.82 3.49 3.38
CA ASN A 108 1.65 2.04 3.32
C ASN A 108 1.06 1.49 4.62
N SER A 109 1.53 1.97 5.77
CA SER A 109 1.06 1.51 7.08
C SER A 109 -0.40 1.87 7.35
N ARG A 110 -0.89 2.93 6.73
CA ARG A 110 -2.29 3.38 6.82
C ARG A 110 -3.12 2.92 5.62
N HIS A 111 -2.53 2.13 4.72
CA HIS A 111 -3.20 1.51 3.57
C HIS A 111 -3.68 2.52 2.51
N PHE A 112 -3.01 3.66 2.38
CA PHE A 112 -3.39 4.67 1.39
C PHE A 112 -2.88 4.32 0.00
N ASP A 113 -3.68 4.67 -1.00
CA ASP A 113 -3.38 4.46 -2.42
C ASP A 113 -2.55 5.63 -2.98
N HIS A 114 -1.26 5.66 -2.64
CA HIS A 114 -0.38 6.74 -3.09
C HIS A 114 0.13 6.58 -4.53
N ARG A 115 -0.16 5.45 -5.18
CA ARG A 115 0.23 5.20 -6.58
C ARG A 115 -0.92 5.30 -7.57
N GLY A 116 -2.15 5.53 -7.10
CA GLY A 116 -3.31 5.61 -7.96
C GLY A 116 -3.78 4.27 -8.51
N LEU A 117 -3.61 3.19 -7.76
CA LEU A 117 -3.96 1.84 -8.20
C LEU A 117 -5.47 1.64 -8.34
N ILE A 118 -6.27 2.30 -7.50
CA ILE A 118 -7.73 2.21 -7.58
C ILE A 118 -8.20 2.73 -8.93
N GLU A 119 -7.74 3.91 -9.33
CA GLU A 119 -8.10 4.51 -10.61
C GLU A 119 -7.61 3.68 -11.79
N ALA A 120 -6.44 3.05 -11.64
CA ALA A 120 -5.87 2.19 -12.68
C ALA A 120 -6.55 0.82 -12.78
N GLY A 121 -7.50 0.50 -11.89
CA GLY A 121 -8.17 -0.80 -11.87
C GLY A 121 -7.36 -1.92 -11.23
N LEU A 122 -6.26 -1.60 -10.56
CA LEU A 122 -5.35 -2.57 -9.94
C LEU A 122 -5.64 -2.79 -8.45
N ALA A 123 -6.46 -1.96 -7.85
CA ALA A 123 -6.83 -2.07 -6.44
C ALA A 123 -8.31 -1.81 -6.26
N LEU A 124 -8.84 -2.26 -5.14
CA LEU A 124 -10.22 -2.03 -4.73
C LEU A 124 -10.24 -0.97 -3.63
N LYS A 125 -11.31 -0.18 -3.60
CA LYS A 125 -11.49 0.80 -2.54
C LYS A 125 -11.86 0.09 -1.24
N ALA A 126 -11.08 0.31 -0.18
CA ALA A 126 -11.36 -0.25 1.14
C ALA A 126 -12.66 0.32 1.70
N THR A 127 -13.40 -0.51 2.42
CA THR A 127 -14.57 -0.04 3.17
C THR A 127 -14.11 0.62 4.47
N ASP A 128 -14.99 1.44 5.07
CA ASP A 128 -14.67 2.18 6.28
C ASP A 128 -14.31 1.28 7.46
N GLU A 129 -14.74 0.02 7.44
CA GLU A 129 -14.52 -0.93 8.54
C GLU A 129 -13.23 -1.73 8.43
N MET A 130 -12.67 -1.86 7.23
CA MET A 130 -11.58 -2.81 6.96
C MET A 130 -10.32 -2.58 7.77
N TYR A 131 -9.94 -1.33 8.01
CA TYR A 131 -8.66 -1.01 8.64
C TYR A 131 -8.81 -0.24 9.96
N LYS A 132 -9.98 -0.27 10.58
CA LYS A 132 -10.23 0.48 11.82
C LYS A 132 -9.33 0.05 12.97
N GLU A 133 -9.10 -1.26 13.12
CA GLU A 133 -8.28 -1.80 14.21
C GLU A 133 -6.79 -1.46 14.02
N ASP A 134 -6.32 -1.41 12.77
CA ASP A 134 -4.93 -1.10 12.46
C ASP A 134 -4.56 0.34 12.80
N CYS A 135 -5.53 1.23 12.93
CA CYS A 135 -5.29 2.63 13.28
C CYS A 135 -4.95 2.86 14.75
N TYR A 136 -5.07 1.84 15.59
CA TYR A 136 -4.83 1.93 17.03
C TYR A 136 -3.55 1.26 17.50
N ASP A 137 -2.83 0.65 16.60
CA ASP A 137 -1.58 -0.07 16.92
C ASP A 137 -0.34 0.83 16.73
#